data_ca22a76f65b008b47332436084205587
#
_entry.id   ca22a76f65b008b47332436084205587
#
_cell.length_a   1.000
_cell.length_b   1.000
_cell.length_c   1.000
_cell.angle_alpha   90.00
_cell.angle_beta   90.00
_cell.angle_gamma   90.00
#
_symmetry.space_group_name_H-M   'P 1'
#
loop_
_entity.id
_entity.type
_entity.pdbx_description
1 polymer ?
#
loop_
_entity_poly.entity_id
_entity_poly.type
_entity_poly.pdbx_seq_one_letter_code
_entity_poly.pdbx_strand_id
1 'polypeptide(L)'
;MSILLRPHHYTAQQSIQITTMAAVAACEAIEKVSEKNTQIKWVNDIYIDGRKVSGILTEASVAVENGFLEYAVLGIGINVSPPEGGFPKDIENIAGTVFDKTHSDAKNKIAAEFLNYFMEYYKNPNEHKLIDNYRKRSLVIGQNVEVITHNGRRVAKALGIDDDYRLIVEYENKEKESLFSGEVGVKI
;
A
#
# COMPACT_ATOMS: atom_id res chain seq x y z
N MET A 1 9.00 6.12 -9.06
CA MET A 1 10.35 5.70 -8.59
C MET A 1 10.37 4.19 -8.48
N SER A 2 11.51 3.56 -8.77
CA SER A 2 11.69 2.11 -8.57
C SER A 2 12.97 1.84 -7.78
N ILE A 3 12.95 0.83 -6.91
CA ILE A 3 14.08 0.42 -6.07
C ILE A 3 14.31 -1.07 -6.28
N LEU A 4 15.53 -1.45 -6.66
CA LEU A 4 15.96 -2.84 -6.70
C LEU A 4 16.50 -3.26 -5.33
N LEU A 5 15.92 -4.29 -4.76
CA LEU A 5 16.30 -4.89 -3.49
C LEU A 5 16.82 -6.31 -3.69
N ARG A 6 17.71 -6.76 -2.80
CA ARG A 6 18.21 -8.15 -2.75
C ARG A 6 17.99 -8.74 -1.35
N PRO A 7 16.74 -9.04 -1.00
CA PRO A 7 16.38 -9.51 0.35
C PRO A 7 16.56 -11.03 0.47
N HIS A 8 17.78 -11.53 0.40
CA HIS A 8 18.12 -12.96 0.37
C HIS A 8 17.60 -13.79 1.57
N HIS A 9 17.06 -13.14 2.59
CA HIS A 9 16.47 -13.78 3.78
C HIS A 9 14.94 -13.71 3.81
N TYR A 10 14.29 -13.12 2.79
CA TYR A 10 12.84 -13.09 2.68
C TYR A 10 12.36 -14.25 1.81
N THR A 11 11.31 -14.92 2.25
CA THR A 11 10.58 -15.90 1.44
C THR A 11 9.62 -15.20 0.48
N ALA A 12 9.10 -15.93 -0.51
CA ALA A 12 8.05 -15.42 -1.39
C ALA A 12 6.84 -14.88 -0.60
N GLN A 13 6.46 -15.57 0.50
CA GLN A 13 5.34 -15.16 1.35
C GLN A 13 5.62 -13.85 2.09
N GLN A 14 6.87 -13.58 2.45
CA GLN A 14 7.28 -12.35 3.12
C GLN A 14 7.45 -11.17 2.16
N SER A 15 7.34 -11.36 0.85
CA SER A 15 7.42 -10.25 -0.13
C SER A 15 6.37 -9.16 0.11
N ILE A 16 5.22 -9.51 0.67
CA ILE A 16 4.16 -8.56 1.06
C ILE A 16 4.67 -7.53 2.08
N GLN A 17 5.63 -7.91 2.94
CA GLN A 17 6.21 -6.99 3.92
C GLN A 17 6.95 -5.83 3.25
N ILE A 18 7.58 -6.05 2.10
CA ILE A 18 8.24 -4.98 1.33
C ILE A 18 7.20 -3.95 0.87
N THR A 19 6.05 -4.41 0.37
CA THR A 19 4.95 -3.54 -0.06
C THR A 19 4.37 -2.75 1.11
N THR A 20 4.14 -3.41 2.26
CA THR A 20 3.54 -2.77 3.44
C THR A 20 4.49 -1.81 4.13
N MET A 21 5.80 -2.12 4.19
CA MET A 21 6.84 -1.17 4.60
C MET A 21 6.81 0.09 3.73
N ALA A 22 6.76 -0.10 2.40
CA ALA A 22 6.69 1.02 1.47
C ALA A 22 5.41 1.84 1.63
N ALA A 23 4.27 1.19 1.92
CA ALA A 23 3.01 1.90 2.16
C ALA A 23 3.07 2.78 3.41
N VAL A 24 3.59 2.26 4.54
CA VAL A 24 3.76 3.05 5.77
C VAL A 24 4.76 4.17 5.55
N ALA A 25 5.93 3.88 4.96
CA ALA A 25 6.95 4.87 4.69
C ALA A 25 6.46 6.01 3.78
N ALA A 26 5.64 5.67 2.76
CA ALA A 26 5.05 6.66 1.87
C ALA A 26 4.00 7.52 2.59
N CYS A 27 3.18 6.93 3.46
CA CYS A 27 2.25 7.67 4.30
C CYS A 27 3.00 8.69 5.17
N GLU A 28 4.04 8.26 5.89
CA GLU A 28 4.81 9.12 6.78
C GLU A 28 5.56 10.23 5.99
N ALA A 29 6.09 9.92 4.82
CA ALA A 29 6.73 10.90 3.95
C ALA A 29 5.74 11.96 3.43
N ILE A 30 4.56 11.53 2.99
CA ILE A 30 3.50 12.42 2.53
C ILE A 30 3.01 13.30 3.68
N GLU A 31 2.69 12.71 4.83
CA GLU A 31 2.22 13.43 6.04
C GLU A 31 3.23 14.49 6.50
N LYS A 32 4.52 14.12 6.54
CA LYS A 32 5.60 15.03 6.94
C LYS A 32 5.76 16.25 6.02
N VAL A 33 5.54 16.06 4.72
CA VAL A 33 5.78 17.12 3.72
C VAL A 33 4.51 17.95 3.45
N SER A 34 3.32 17.35 3.56
CA SER A 34 2.05 17.99 3.21
C SER A 34 1.17 18.35 4.41
N GLU A 35 1.46 17.83 5.60
CA GLU A 35 0.63 17.94 6.81
C GLU A 35 -0.79 17.36 6.62
N LYS A 36 -1.03 16.56 5.56
CA LYS A 36 -2.30 15.89 5.28
C LYS A 36 -2.30 14.47 5.83
N ASN A 37 -3.42 14.03 6.42
CA ASN A 37 -3.58 12.66 6.87
C ASN A 37 -3.72 11.70 5.70
N THR A 38 -3.06 10.55 5.80
CA THR A 38 -3.11 9.51 4.78
C THR A 38 -3.79 8.24 5.31
N GLN A 39 -4.40 7.49 4.41
CA GLN A 39 -5.01 6.20 4.69
C GLN A 39 -4.51 5.16 3.69
N ILE A 40 -4.46 3.89 4.12
CA ILE A 40 -4.04 2.78 3.28
C ILE A 40 -5.26 1.92 2.93
N LYS A 41 -5.58 1.82 1.65
CA LYS A 41 -6.46 0.77 1.15
C LYS A 41 -5.61 -0.47 0.92
N TRP A 42 -5.94 -1.51 1.64
CA TRP A 42 -5.23 -2.79 1.57
C TRP A 42 -5.10 -3.26 0.11
N VAL A 43 -3.89 -3.57 -0.38
CA VAL A 43 -2.66 -3.75 0.39
C VAL A 43 -1.68 -2.59 0.13
N ASN A 44 -1.84 -1.82 -0.95
CA ASN A 44 -0.78 -1.06 -1.61
C ASN A 44 -1.20 0.34 -2.09
N ASP A 45 -2.44 0.77 -1.86
CA ASP A 45 -2.93 2.05 -2.33
C ASP A 45 -3.05 3.07 -1.20
N ILE A 46 -2.57 4.30 -1.43
CA ILE A 46 -2.63 5.38 -0.45
C ILE A 46 -3.67 6.41 -0.88
N TYR A 47 -4.46 6.82 0.07
CA TYR A 47 -5.58 7.74 -0.08
C TYR A 47 -5.40 8.99 0.79
N ILE A 48 -5.88 10.13 0.28
CA ILE A 48 -6.12 11.37 1.01
C ILE A 48 -7.55 11.81 0.64
N ASP A 49 -8.36 12.11 1.64
CA ASP A 49 -9.74 12.59 1.47
C ASP A 49 -10.57 11.75 0.48
N GLY A 50 -10.47 10.42 0.60
CA GLY A 50 -11.20 9.45 -0.22
C GLY A 50 -10.69 9.31 -1.67
N ARG A 51 -9.57 9.95 -2.03
CA ARG A 51 -8.98 9.88 -3.39
C ARG A 51 -7.61 9.23 -3.35
N LYS A 52 -7.35 8.32 -4.31
CA LYS A 52 -6.08 7.62 -4.44
C LYS A 52 -4.97 8.58 -4.90
N VAL A 53 -3.96 8.76 -4.05
CA VAL A 53 -2.80 9.62 -4.33
C VAL A 53 -1.52 8.83 -4.63
N SER A 54 -1.48 7.54 -4.28
CA SER A 54 -0.31 6.69 -4.54
C SER A 54 -0.71 5.24 -4.75
N GLY A 55 0.08 4.54 -5.54
CA GLY A 55 0.04 3.09 -5.70
C GLY A 55 1.44 2.51 -5.64
N ILE A 56 1.55 1.30 -5.08
CA ILE A 56 2.79 0.59 -4.87
C ILE A 56 2.68 -0.77 -5.54
N LEU A 57 3.74 -1.20 -6.22
CA LEU A 57 3.85 -2.52 -6.82
C LEU A 57 5.20 -3.12 -6.44
N THR A 58 5.18 -4.33 -5.90
CA THR A 58 6.38 -5.11 -5.65
C THR A 58 6.36 -6.35 -6.53
N GLU A 59 7.33 -6.46 -7.41
CA GLU A 59 7.58 -7.64 -8.23
C GLU A 59 8.84 -8.33 -7.73
N ALA A 60 8.79 -9.66 -7.54
CA ALA A 60 9.90 -10.39 -6.96
C ALA A 60 10.21 -11.67 -7.74
N SER A 61 11.48 -12.05 -7.77
CA SER A 61 11.95 -13.35 -8.25
C SER A 61 12.34 -14.23 -7.06
N VAL A 62 11.93 -15.49 -7.13
CA VAL A 62 12.22 -16.49 -6.10
C VAL A 62 13.26 -17.46 -6.64
N ALA A 63 14.34 -17.69 -5.89
CA ALA A 63 15.32 -18.70 -6.22
C ALA A 63 14.71 -20.10 -6.02
N VAL A 64 14.70 -20.90 -7.10
CA VAL A 64 14.10 -22.24 -7.10
C VAL A 64 14.78 -23.18 -6.10
N GLU A 65 16.07 -22.97 -5.85
CA GLU A 65 16.90 -23.85 -5.02
C GLU A 65 16.57 -23.79 -3.52
N ASN A 66 16.15 -22.64 -3.02
CA ASN A 66 16.00 -22.41 -1.58
C ASN A 66 14.68 -21.70 -1.17
N GLY A 67 13.86 -21.24 -2.13
CA GLY A 67 12.58 -20.58 -1.86
C GLY A 67 12.69 -19.15 -1.33
N PHE A 68 13.90 -18.57 -1.27
CA PHE A 68 14.08 -17.16 -0.90
C PHE A 68 14.03 -16.22 -2.09
N LEU A 69 13.78 -14.94 -1.82
CA LEU A 69 13.80 -13.92 -2.86
C LEU A 69 15.22 -13.71 -3.38
N GLU A 70 15.40 -13.82 -4.68
CA GLU A 70 16.63 -13.47 -5.38
C GLU A 70 16.76 -11.96 -5.49
N TYR A 71 15.67 -11.30 -5.89
CA TYR A 71 15.52 -9.86 -5.90
C TYR A 71 14.05 -9.46 -5.79
N ALA A 72 13.82 -8.21 -5.44
CA ALA A 72 12.52 -7.56 -5.53
C ALA A 72 12.66 -6.17 -6.16
N VAL A 73 11.74 -5.81 -7.04
CA VAL A 73 11.62 -4.47 -7.62
C VAL A 73 10.41 -3.80 -6.99
N LEU A 74 10.68 -2.82 -6.14
CA LEU A 74 9.64 -2.00 -5.53
C LEU A 74 9.39 -0.77 -6.40
N GLY A 75 8.21 -0.70 -7.02
CA GLY A 75 7.72 0.46 -7.75
C GLY A 75 6.76 1.27 -6.90
N ILE A 76 6.92 2.60 -6.87
CA ILE A 76 5.99 3.51 -6.24
C ILE A 76 5.69 4.70 -7.14
N GLY A 77 4.39 5.00 -7.33
CA GLY A 77 3.88 6.18 -8.00
C GLY A 77 3.13 7.08 -7.03
N ILE A 78 3.47 8.37 -6.96
CA ILE A 78 2.80 9.35 -6.10
C ILE A 78 2.34 10.52 -6.97
N ASN A 79 1.05 10.82 -6.92
CA ASN A 79 0.44 11.98 -7.55
C ASN A 79 0.70 13.22 -6.69
N VAL A 80 1.85 13.87 -6.87
CA VAL A 80 2.26 14.99 -6.01
C VAL A 80 1.43 16.24 -6.26
N SER A 81 1.17 16.56 -7.53
CA SER A 81 0.40 17.73 -7.96
C SER A 81 -0.48 17.36 -9.15
N PRO A 82 -1.55 18.12 -9.42
CA PRO A 82 -2.41 17.85 -10.57
C PRO A 82 -1.62 17.83 -11.88
N PRO A 83 -1.91 16.86 -12.78
CA PRO A 83 -1.36 16.88 -14.13
C PRO A 83 -1.92 18.05 -14.94
N GLU A 84 -1.15 18.51 -15.92
CA GLU A 84 -1.62 19.49 -16.87
C GLU A 84 -2.85 18.94 -17.62
N GLY A 85 -3.94 19.70 -17.62
CA GLY A 85 -5.24 19.26 -18.17
C GLY A 85 -6.10 18.38 -17.25
N GLY A 86 -5.65 18.09 -16.03
CA GLY A 86 -6.39 17.26 -15.06
C GLY A 86 -6.19 15.75 -15.29
N PHE A 87 -6.89 14.95 -14.50
CA PHE A 87 -6.90 13.49 -14.67
C PHE A 87 -7.81 13.07 -15.84
N PRO A 88 -7.53 11.95 -16.51
CA PRO A 88 -8.44 11.34 -17.48
C PRO A 88 -9.84 11.08 -16.86
N LYS A 89 -10.89 11.19 -17.67
CA LYS A 89 -12.30 11.12 -17.21
C LYS A 89 -12.66 9.82 -16.49
N ASP A 90 -12.03 8.72 -16.85
CA ASP A 90 -12.24 7.39 -16.26
C ASP A 90 -11.70 7.27 -14.84
N ILE A 91 -10.73 8.11 -14.45
CA ILE A 91 -10.13 8.10 -13.13
C ILE A 91 -10.30 9.41 -12.35
N GLU A 92 -10.87 10.46 -12.93
CA GLU A 92 -10.98 11.79 -12.30
C GLU A 92 -11.68 11.80 -10.94
N ASN A 93 -12.63 10.87 -10.74
CA ASN A 93 -13.36 10.72 -9.49
C ASN A 93 -12.65 9.82 -8.46
N ILE A 94 -11.61 9.09 -8.88
CA ILE A 94 -10.88 8.15 -8.04
C ILE A 94 -9.50 8.70 -7.67
N ALA A 95 -8.82 9.31 -8.64
CA ALA A 95 -7.48 9.84 -8.44
C ALA A 95 -7.50 11.18 -7.70
N GLY A 96 -6.51 11.34 -6.81
CA GLY A 96 -6.23 12.57 -6.10
C GLY A 96 -4.76 12.93 -6.17
N THR A 97 -4.42 14.07 -5.57
CA THR A 97 -3.05 14.57 -5.47
C THR A 97 -2.71 14.98 -4.05
N VAL A 98 -1.43 14.93 -3.71
CA VAL A 98 -0.95 15.38 -2.39
C VAL A 98 -1.17 16.88 -2.22
N PHE A 99 -0.89 17.68 -3.24
CA PHE A 99 -1.09 19.13 -3.25
C PHE A 99 -2.05 19.54 -4.36
N ASP A 100 -2.83 20.57 -4.10
CA ASP A 100 -3.79 21.11 -5.06
C ASP A 100 -3.13 21.98 -6.14
N LYS A 101 -1.88 22.38 -5.91
CA LYS A 101 -1.07 23.22 -6.81
C LYS A 101 0.34 22.64 -6.91
N THR A 102 1.05 23.03 -7.96
CA THR A 102 2.47 22.67 -8.12
C THR A 102 3.33 23.31 -7.02
N HIS A 103 4.13 22.47 -6.38
CA HIS A 103 5.16 22.85 -5.42
C HIS A 103 6.52 22.44 -5.95
N SER A 104 7.45 23.39 -6.10
CA SER A 104 8.76 23.18 -6.77
C SER A 104 9.57 22.05 -6.15
N ASP A 105 9.57 21.95 -4.82
CA ASP A 105 10.46 21.03 -4.08
C ASP A 105 9.75 19.78 -3.55
N ALA A 106 8.40 19.72 -3.66
CA ALA A 106 7.62 18.68 -3.01
C ALA A 106 7.99 17.27 -3.48
N LYS A 107 8.21 17.08 -4.79
CA LYS A 107 8.61 15.78 -5.34
C LYS A 107 9.89 15.25 -4.73
N ASN A 108 10.91 16.12 -4.65
CA ASN A 108 12.23 15.75 -4.11
C ASN A 108 12.16 15.50 -2.61
N LYS A 109 11.40 16.33 -1.87
CA LYS A 109 11.22 16.17 -0.42
C LYS A 109 10.49 14.87 -0.10
N ILE A 110 9.37 14.57 -0.77
CA ILE A 110 8.63 13.33 -0.57
C ILE A 110 9.51 12.13 -0.94
N ALA A 111 10.26 12.18 -2.04
CA ALA A 111 11.14 11.09 -2.44
C ALA A 111 12.25 10.84 -1.42
N ALA A 112 12.88 11.90 -0.89
CA ALA A 112 13.91 11.80 0.13
C ALA A 112 13.36 11.22 1.45
N GLU A 113 12.23 11.75 1.94
CA GLU A 113 11.61 11.27 3.18
C GLU A 113 11.12 9.82 3.04
N PHE A 114 10.54 9.47 1.89
CA PHE A 114 10.16 8.09 1.60
C PHE A 114 11.35 7.15 1.68
N LEU A 115 12.47 7.48 1.04
CA LEU A 115 13.68 6.67 1.09
C LEU A 115 14.23 6.53 2.51
N ASN A 116 14.21 7.61 3.30
CA ASN A 116 14.68 7.60 4.67
C ASN A 116 13.83 6.64 5.52
N TYR A 117 12.50 6.79 5.53
CA TYR A 117 11.60 5.92 6.28
C TYR A 117 11.64 4.47 5.79
N PHE A 118 11.58 4.25 4.46
CA PHE A 118 11.62 2.91 3.91
C PHE A 118 12.91 2.18 4.28
N MET A 119 14.07 2.83 4.16
CA MET A 119 15.36 2.22 4.49
C MET A 119 15.52 1.99 5.99
N GLU A 120 14.92 2.81 6.84
CA GLU A 120 14.87 2.59 8.28
C GLU A 120 14.12 1.29 8.59
N TYR A 121 12.91 1.12 8.05
CA TYR A 121 12.12 -0.11 8.21
C TYR A 121 12.81 -1.34 7.61
N TYR A 122 13.36 -1.19 6.42
CA TYR A 122 14.00 -2.31 5.71
C TYR A 122 15.26 -2.81 6.42
N LYS A 123 16.06 -1.93 7.03
CA LYS A 123 17.28 -2.29 7.77
C LYS A 123 17.01 -2.74 9.20
N ASN A 124 15.96 -2.20 9.83
CA ASN A 124 15.63 -2.44 11.22
C ASN A 124 14.14 -2.85 11.34
N PRO A 125 13.77 -4.03 10.85
CA PRO A 125 12.39 -4.46 10.85
C PRO A 125 11.88 -4.65 12.28
N ASN A 126 11.20 -3.64 12.82
CA ASN A 126 10.41 -3.75 14.03
C ASN A 126 8.98 -4.08 13.61
N GLU A 127 8.72 -5.36 13.38
CA GLU A 127 7.48 -5.87 12.82
C GLU A 127 6.22 -5.36 13.55
N HIS A 128 6.25 -5.36 14.89
CA HIS A 128 5.09 -4.93 15.67
C HIS A 128 4.76 -3.44 15.46
N LYS A 129 5.77 -2.57 15.44
CA LYS A 129 5.54 -1.14 15.20
C LYS A 129 5.02 -0.90 13.78
N LEU A 130 5.55 -1.60 12.79
CA LEU A 130 5.16 -1.44 11.40
C LEU A 130 3.71 -1.90 11.17
N ILE A 131 3.34 -3.09 11.65
CA ILE A 131 1.99 -3.63 11.50
C ILE A 131 0.94 -2.76 12.21
N ASP A 132 1.26 -2.23 13.38
CA ASP A 132 0.35 -1.33 14.10
C ASP A 132 0.15 -0.01 13.36
N ASN A 133 1.22 0.56 12.80
CA ASN A 133 1.15 1.75 11.97
C ASN A 133 0.34 1.52 10.70
N TYR A 134 0.48 0.34 10.08
CA TYR A 134 -0.30 -0.06 8.93
C TYR A 134 -1.80 -0.21 9.26
N ARG A 135 -2.13 -0.93 10.37
CA ARG A 135 -3.51 -1.12 10.85
C ARG A 135 -4.21 0.21 11.16
N LYS A 136 -3.53 1.13 11.84
CA LYS A 136 -4.06 2.46 12.18
C LYS A 136 -4.45 3.29 10.97
N ARG A 137 -3.75 3.11 9.84
CA ARG A 137 -4.01 3.83 8.59
C ARG A 137 -5.00 3.12 7.68
N SER A 138 -5.46 1.92 8.06
CA SER A 138 -6.31 1.12 7.19
C SER A 138 -7.65 1.78 6.90
N LEU A 139 -7.93 1.99 5.61
CA LEU A 139 -9.22 2.49 5.11
C LEU A 139 -10.32 1.42 5.14
N VAL A 140 -9.94 0.13 5.16
CA VAL A 140 -10.88 -0.97 4.92
C VAL A 140 -11.39 -1.65 6.20
N ILE A 141 -10.64 -1.60 7.31
CA ILE A 141 -11.05 -2.26 8.56
C ILE A 141 -12.40 -1.71 9.06
N GLY A 142 -13.33 -2.62 9.34
CA GLY A 142 -14.69 -2.31 9.79
C GLY A 142 -15.67 -2.01 8.65
N GLN A 143 -15.21 -1.88 7.41
CA GLN A 143 -16.03 -1.58 6.25
C GLN A 143 -16.57 -2.84 5.55
N ASN A 144 -17.66 -2.70 4.82
CA ASN A 144 -18.09 -3.70 3.86
C ASN A 144 -17.26 -3.51 2.58
N VAL A 145 -16.65 -4.60 2.14
CA VAL A 145 -15.74 -4.62 0.98
C VAL A 145 -16.25 -5.61 -0.06
N GLU A 146 -15.98 -5.33 -1.31
CA GLU A 146 -16.17 -6.29 -2.39
C GLU A 146 -14.82 -6.99 -2.63
N VAL A 147 -14.75 -8.26 -2.31
CA VAL A 147 -13.58 -9.11 -2.56
C VAL A 147 -13.65 -9.61 -4.00
N ILE A 148 -12.66 -9.25 -4.80
CA ILE A 148 -12.57 -9.59 -6.22
C ILE A 148 -11.49 -10.68 -6.37
N THR A 149 -11.90 -11.86 -6.80
CA THR A 149 -11.04 -13.01 -7.06
C THR A 149 -11.26 -13.52 -8.48
N HIS A 150 -10.46 -14.47 -8.92
CA HIS A 150 -10.68 -15.18 -10.19
C HIS A 150 -12.03 -15.95 -10.23
N ASN A 151 -12.62 -16.26 -9.06
CA ASN A 151 -13.92 -16.91 -8.94
C ASN A 151 -15.11 -15.93 -8.94
N GLY A 152 -14.86 -14.63 -9.06
CA GLY A 152 -15.89 -13.59 -9.06
C GLY A 152 -15.78 -12.60 -7.93
N ARG A 153 -16.91 -11.94 -7.63
CA ARG A 153 -17.01 -10.88 -6.62
C ARG A 153 -17.91 -11.32 -5.49
N ARG A 154 -17.46 -11.10 -4.26
CA ARG A 154 -18.23 -11.41 -3.05
C ARG A 154 -18.17 -10.25 -2.09
N VAL A 155 -19.31 -9.90 -1.49
CA VAL A 155 -19.34 -8.88 -0.41
C VAL A 155 -18.96 -9.55 0.90
N ALA A 156 -18.09 -8.87 1.65
CA ALA A 156 -17.66 -9.32 2.96
C ALA A 156 -17.40 -8.10 3.87
N LYS A 157 -17.39 -8.34 5.18
CA LYS A 157 -16.96 -7.33 6.16
C LYS A 157 -15.47 -7.52 6.44
N ALA A 158 -14.68 -6.48 6.29
CA ALA A 158 -13.28 -6.47 6.67
C ALA A 158 -13.17 -6.37 8.20
N LEU A 159 -12.70 -7.44 8.84
CA LEU A 159 -12.61 -7.52 10.30
C LEU A 159 -11.30 -6.95 10.85
N GLY A 160 -10.21 -7.10 10.12
CA GLY A 160 -8.89 -6.69 10.57
C GLY A 160 -7.80 -7.12 9.60
N ILE A 161 -6.56 -6.86 9.99
CA ILE A 161 -5.35 -7.29 9.29
C ILE A 161 -4.52 -8.09 10.29
N ASP A 162 -4.12 -9.30 9.94
CA ASP A 162 -3.31 -10.15 10.83
C ASP A 162 -1.82 -9.75 10.83
N ASP A 163 -1.00 -10.45 11.59
CA ASP A 163 0.43 -10.15 11.72
C ASP A 163 1.24 -10.50 10.45
N ASP A 164 0.65 -11.30 9.55
CA ASP A 164 1.20 -11.58 8.22
C ASP A 164 0.68 -10.60 7.14
N TYR A 165 0.06 -9.48 7.53
CA TYR A 165 -0.56 -8.47 6.67
C TYR A 165 -1.72 -8.96 5.80
N ARG A 166 -2.31 -10.13 6.10
CA ARG A 166 -3.48 -10.64 5.40
C ARG A 166 -4.73 -9.92 5.89
N LEU A 167 -5.63 -9.60 4.95
CA LEU A 167 -6.93 -9.02 5.28
C LEU A 167 -7.90 -10.13 5.73
N ILE A 168 -8.37 -10.03 6.97
CA ILE A 168 -9.38 -10.95 7.51
C ILE A 168 -10.75 -10.41 7.14
N VAL A 169 -11.52 -11.21 6.41
CA VAL A 169 -12.89 -10.87 6.01
C VAL A 169 -13.89 -11.89 6.53
N GLU A 170 -15.12 -11.44 6.78
CA GLU A 170 -16.27 -12.30 7.12
C GLU A 170 -17.37 -12.10 6.06
N TYR A 171 -17.77 -13.19 5.43
CA TYR A 171 -18.85 -13.22 4.46
C TYR A 171 -20.22 -13.29 5.14
N GLU A 172 -21.32 -13.10 4.40
CA GLU A 172 -22.69 -13.15 4.92
C GLU A 172 -23.03 -14.49 5.59
N ASN A 173 -22.49 -15.58 5.09
CA ASN A 173 -22.66 -16.95 5.64
C ASN A 173 -21.82 -17.20 6.91
N LYS A 174 -21.18 -16.17 7.48
CA LYS A 174 -20.27 -16.23 8.64
C LYS A 174 -18.95 -16.96 8.42
N GLU A 175 -18.67 -17.37 7.20
CA GLU A 175 -17.36 -17.87 6.81
C GLU A 175 -16.32 -16.76 6.91
N LYS A 176 -15.15 -17.09 7.49
CA LYS A 176 -14.02 -16.16 7.57
C LYS A 176 -12.91 -16.62 6.63
N GLU A 177 -12.31 -15.66 5.96
CA GLU A 177 -11.17 -15.90 5.06
C GLU A 177 -10.07 -14.89 5.35
N SER A 178 -8.82 -15.35 5.27
CA SER A 178 -7.62 -14.49 5.32
C SER A 178 -7.08 -14.34 3.91
N LEU A 179 -7.24 -13.15 3.35
CA LEU A 179 -6.83 -12.81 1.99
C LEU A 179 -5.35 -12.47 1.96
N PHE A 180 -4.59 -13.19 1.16
CA PHE A 180 -3.15 -12.97 0.97
C PHE A 180 -2.85 -12.00 -0.17
N SER A 181 -3.70 -11.99 -1.19
CA SER A 181 -3.64 -11.10 -2.35
C SER A 181 -5.05 -10.89 -2.89
N GLY A 182 -5.24 -9.92 -3.74
CA GLY A 182 -6.52 -9.67 -4.38
C GLY A 182 -6.83 -8.19 -4.44
N GLU A 183 -7.82 -7.84 -5.22
CA GLU A 183 -8.36 -6.50 -5.27
C GLU A 183 -9.55 -6.41 -4.33
N VAL A 184 -9.54 -5.39 -3.48
CA VAL A 184 -10.64 -5.12 -2.56
C VAL A 184 -11.28 -3.81 -2.97
N GLY A 185 -12.52 -3.88 -3.44
CA GLY A 185 -13.35 -2.71 -3.68
C GLY A 185 -13.99 -2.24 -2.37
N VAL A 186 -13.80 -0.97 -2.00
CA VAL A 186 -14.59 -0.35 -0.92
C VAL A 186 -15.75 0.38 -1.59
N LYS A 187 -16.99 0.05 -1.23
CA LYS A 187 -18.13 0.89 -1.55
C LYS A 187 -18.12 2.05 -0.55
N ILE A 188 -17.62 3.20 -1.00
CA ILE A 188 -17.74 4.47 -0.30
C ILE A 188 -19.10 5.07 -0.65
#